data_c02beb38b384ff029a797db98f04d0d5
#
_entry.id   c02beb38b384ff029a797db98f04d0d5
#
_cell.length_a   1.000
_cell.length_b   1.000
_cell.length_c   1.000
_cell.angle_alpha   90.00
_cell.angle_beta   90.00
_cell.angle_gamma   90.00
#
_symmetry.space_group_name_H-M   'P 1'
#
loop_
_entity.id
_entity.type
_entity.pdbx_description
1 polymer ?
#
loop_
_entity_poly.entity_id
_entity_poly.type
_entity_poly.pdbx_seq_one_letter_code
_entity_poly.pdbx_strand_id
1 'polypeptide(L)'
;MRAGVKPVLIRQHEERTPPGLLVEWLRERGIPFEVHPSWDGSAAPDPADYSFVASLGSPYGPNDTHEPGVVEELKLIGAAVEKEIPVLGLCFGGEVLSAVLGGRVERAPVPELGWREIETDDPGTIPAGPWLEWHYERFTTPPGAVEVARTADAVQAFRIGPHLGVQFHPESTVEIVAGWAGADTESLAELGVEDGRDLLAISPEREDAAREAAFRLFDAFLEAATDRSENSAGAAGGKE
;
A
#
# COMPACT_ATOMS: atom_id res chain seq x y z
N MET A 1 -0.08 -25.98 -11.42
CA MET A 1 0.81 -24.84 -11.07
C MET A 1 1.86 -24.70 -12.16
N ARG A 2 1.99 -23.54 -12.80
CA ARG A 2 3.09 -23.28 -13.73
C ARG A 2 4.38 -23.21 -12.89
N ALA A 3 5.30 -24.13 -13.11
CA ALA A 3 6.60 -24.15 -12.45
C ALA A 3 7.37 -22.87 -12.85
N GLY A 4 7.77 -22.06 -11.89
CA GLY A 4 8.70 -20.94 -12.08
C GLY A 4 8.21 -19.52 -11.80
N VAL A 5 6.91 -19.30 -11.48
CA VAL A 5 6.44 -17.95 -11.09
C VAL A 5 6.56 -17.81 -9.56
N LYS A 6 7.37 -16.86 -9.11
CA LYS A 6 7.46 -16.52 -7.69
C LYS A 6 6.13 -15.96 -7.20
N PRO A 7 5.68 -16.32 -5.98
CA PRO A 7 4.47 -15.73 -5.41
C PRO A 7 4.68 -14.25 -5.07
N VAL A 8 3.58 -13.55 -4.80
CA VAL A 8 3.56 -12.23 -4.18
C VAL A 8 3.60 -12.41 -2.66
N LEU A 9 4.43 -11.64 -1.97
CA LEU A 9 4.38 -11.54 -0.51
C LEU A 9 3.41 -10.42 -0.13
N ILE A 10 2.40 -10.75 0.67
CA ILE A 10 1.49 -9.77 1.28
C ILE A 10 1.83 -9.70 2.78
N ARG A 11 2.31 -8.55 3.24
CA ARG A 11 2.55 -8.27 4.66
C ARG A 11 1.30 -7.66 5.26
N GLN A 12 0.68 -8.39 6.16
CA GLN A 12 -0.51 -7.97 6.90
C GLN A 12 -0.11 -7.65 8.34
N HIS A 13 -0.47 -6.46 8.84
CA HIS A 13 0.03 -5.94 10.12
C HIS A 13 -0.96 -6.05 11.27
N GLU A 14 -2.21 -6.35 10.97
CA GLU A 14 -3.25 -6.59 11.96
C GLU A 14 -4.35 -7.48 11.35
N GLU A 15 -5.04 -8.27 12.17
CA GLU A 15 -6.10 -9.17 11.70
C GLU A 15 -7.24 -8.43 11.00
N ARG A 16 -7.53 -7.19 11.45
CA ARG A 16 -8.60 -6.34 10.90
C ARG A 16 -8.23 -5.55 9.65
N THR A 17 -6.99 -5.67 9.17
CA THR A 17 -6.55 -5.06 7.91
C THR A 17 -6.27 -6.14 6.85
N PRO A 18 -7.27 -6.93 6.45
CA PRO A 18 -7.07 -7.98 5.46
C PRO A 18 -6.78 -7.40 4.07
N PRO A 19 -6.14 -8.16 3.19
CA PRO A 19 -5.72 -7.67 1.87
C PRO A 19 -6.86 -7.47 0.85
N GLY A 20 -8.11 -7.71 1.21
CA GLY A 20 -9.32 -7.37 0.47
C GLY A 20 -9.24 -7.51 -1.04
N LEU A 21 -9.46 -6.39 -1.76
CA LEU A 21 -9.45 -6.33 -3.22
C LEU A 21 -8.11 -6.75 -3.84
N LEU A 22 -6.99 -6.61 -3.13
CA LEU A 22 -5.68 -7.05 -3.64
C LEU A 22 -5.65 -8.58 -3.84
N VAL A 23 -6.16 -9.35 -2.88
CA VAL A 23 -6.26 -10.81 -3.00
C VAL A 23 -7.28 -11.22 -4.06
N GLU A 24 -8.38 -10.48 -4.18
CA GLU A 24 -9.37 -10.72 -5.22
C GLU A 24 -8.74 -10.54 -6.61
N TRP A 25 -8.05 -9.44 -6.82
CA TRP A 25 -7.32 -9.15 -8.05
C TRP A 25 -6.26 -10.21 -8.38
N LEU A 26 -5.42 -10.63 -7.40
CA LEU A 26 -4.42 -11.67 -7.59
C LEU A 26 -5.04 -13.00 -8.03
N ARG A 27 -6.17 -13.37 -7.42
CA ARG A 27 -6.91 -14.58 -7.79
C ARG A 27 -7.47 -14.52 -9.22
N GLU A 28 -8.06 -13.38 -9.60
CA GLU A 28 -8.58 -13.19 -10.95
C GLU A 28 -7.48 -13.25 -12.03
N ARG A 29 -6.26 -12.78 -11.71
CA ARG A 29 -5.09 -12.84 -12.60
C ARG A 29 -4.34 -14.18 -12.53
N GLY A 30 -4.72 -15.09 -11.63
CA GLY A 30 -4.05 -16.37 -11.42
C GLY A 30 -2.61 -16.20 -10.89
N ILE A 31 -2.32 -15.13 -10.18
CA ILE A 31 -1.02 -14.82 -9.59
C ILE A 31 -0.93 -15.50 -8.22
N PRO A 32 0.08 -16.36 -7.96
CA PRO A 32 0.27 -16.98 -6.66
C PRO A 32 0.68 -15.92 -5.63
N PHE A 33 0.22 -16.07 -4.39
CA PHE A 33 0.54 -15.17 -3.29
C PHE A 33 0.59 -15.90 -1.95
N GLU A 34 1.27 -15.29 -1.00
CA GLU A 34 1.33 -15.71 0.40
C GLU A 34 1.01 -14.50 1.29
N VAL A 35 0.09 -14.68 2.24
CA VAL A 35 -0.19 -13.67 3.28
C VAL A 35 0.62 -14.04 4.52
N HIS A 36 1.48 -13.12 4.93
CA HIS A 36 2.36 -13.29 6.07
C HIS A 36 2.04 -12.26 7.17
N PRO A 37 1.45 -12.68 8.30
CA PRO A 37 1.15 -11.77 9.40
C PRO A 37 2.43 -11.29 10.09
N SER A 38 2.45 -10.04 10.55
CA SER A 38 3.59 -9.47 11.28
C SER A 38 3.45 -9.59 12.80
N TRP A 39 2.28 -9.98 13.29
CA TRP A 39 1.96 -10.03 14.73
C TRP A 39 2.08 -11.42 15.36
N ASP A 40 2.29 -12.47 14.59
CA ASP A 40 2.35 -13.84 15.08
C ASP A 40 3.74 -14.27 15.60
N GLY A 41 4.73 -13.37 15.51
CA GLY A 41 6.10 -13.61 15.93
C GLY A 41 6.93 -14.44 14.94
N SER A 42 6.39 -14.77 13.77
CA SER A 42 7.15 -15.41 12.70
C SER A 42 8.13 -14.42 12.08
N ALA A 43 9.34 -14.89 11.76
CA ALA A 43 10.33 -14.04 11.09
C ALA A 43 9.86 -13.67 9.69
N ALA A 44 10.08 -12.41 9.28
CA ALA A 44 9.78 -11.98 7.92
C ALA A 44 10.58 -12.81 6.90
N PRO A 45 9.95 -13.27 5.81
CA PRO A 45 10.61 -14.05 4.78
C PRO A 45 11.62 -13.20 3.97
N ASP A 46 12.55 -13.84 3.24
CA ASP A 46 13.44 -13.11 2.33
C ASP A 46 12.64 -12.57 1.14
N PRO A 47 12.61 -11.25 0.90
CA PRO A 47 11.86 -10.68 -0.22
C PRO A 47 12.33 -11.18 -1.58
N ALA A 48 13.57 -11.70 -1.69
CA ALA A 48 14.09 -12.27 -2.93
C ALA A 48 13.35 -13.53 -3.40
N ASP A 49 12.58 -14.18 -2.52
CA ASP A 49 11.78 -15.36 -2.88
C ASP A 49 10.47 -15.00 -3.57
N TYR A 50 10.13 -13.71 -3.64
CA TYR A 50 8.84 -13.21 -4.14
C TYR A 50 9.02 -12.37 -5.41
N SER A 51 7.93 -12.26 -6.18
CA SER A 51 7.87 -11.42 -7.38
C SER A 51 7.79 -9.93 -7.04
N PHE A 52 7.04 -9.61 -5.99
CA PHE A 52 7.00 -8.29 -5.34
C PHE A 52 6.48 -8.44 -3.90
N VAL A 53 6.64 -7.37 -3.12
CA VAL A 53 6.12 -7.25 -1.76
C VAL A 53 4.98 -6.24 -1.75
N ALA A 54 3.81 -6.62 -1.23
CA ALA A 54 2.73 -5.70 -0.89
C ALA A 54 2.69 -5.55 0.63
N SER A 55 2.92 -4.35 1.14
CA SER A 55 2.84 -4.02 2.57
C SER A 55 1.57 -3.22 2.84
N LEU A 56 0.71 -3.72 3.72
CA LEU A 56 -0.62 -3.17 4.00
C LEU A 56 -0.58 -2.08 5.08
N GLY A 57 -1.77 -1.60 5.46
CA GLY A 57 -1.98 -0.70 6.58
C GLY A 57 -1.68 -1.32 7.95
N SER A 58 -1.42 -0.45 8.93
CA SER A 58 -1.12 -0.81 10.33
C SER A 58 -1.75 0.22 11.27
N PRO A 59 -2.11 -0.15 12.51
CA PRO A 59 -2.46 0.83 13.53
C PRO A 59 -1.26 1.63 14.04
N TYR A 60 -0.04 1.23 13.69
CA TYR A 60 1.21 1.90 14.05
C TYR A 60 1.79 2.65 12.85
N GLY A 61 2.59 3.69 13.13
CA GLY A 61 3.41 4.36 12.14
C GLY A 61 4.86 3.83 12.11
N PRO A 62 5.67 4.14 11.10
CA PRO A 62 7.07 3.69 11.02
C PRO A 62 7.98 4.28 12.10
N ASN A 63 7.52 5.31 12.81
CA ASN A 63 8.22 5.91 13.95
C ASN A 63 8.02 5.12 15.26
N ASP A 64 7.06 4.20 15.32
CA ASP A 64 6.75 3.38 16.50
C ASP A 64 7.73 2.19 16.64
N THR A 65 9.02 2.51 16.66
CA THR A 65 10.10 1.50 16.68
C THR A 65 10.19 0.71 17.99
N HIS A 66 9.34 1.01 18.97
CA HIS A 66 9.15 0.17 20.15
C HIS A 66 8.30 -1.08 19.85
N GLU A 67 7.57 -1.08 18.72
CA GLU A 67 6.80 -2.22 18.22
C GLU A 67 7.70 -3.13 17.35
N PRO A 68 7.90 -4.40 17.74
CA PRO A 68 8.78 -5.31 16.99
C PRO A 68 8.37 -5.50 15.54
N GLY A 69 7.06 -5.52 15.24
CA GLY A 69 6.52 -5.67 13.89
C GLY A 69 6.89 -4.51 12.97
N VAL A 70 6.94 -3.27 13.50
CA VAL A 70 7.39 -2.08 12.75
C VAL A 70 8.85 -2.18 12.39
N VAL A 71 9.70 -2.57 13.36
CA VAL A 71 11.14 -2.74 13.12
C VAL A 71 11.43 -3.82 12.08
N GLU A 72 10.67 -4.90 12.12
CA GLU A 72 10.79 -6.00 11.17
C GLU A 72 10.37 -5.59 9.77
N GLU A 73 9.28 -4.83 9.65
CA GLU A 73 8.81 -4.31 8.37
C GLU A 73 9.78 -3.32 7.73
N LEU A 74 10.35 -2.39 8.52
CA LEU A 74 11.41 -1.50 8.05
C LEU A 74 12.61 -2.27 7.48
N LYS A 75 13.01 -3.38 8.11
CA LYS A 75 14.09 -4.24 7.62
C LYS A 75 13.71 -4.98 6.34
N LEU A 76 12.50 -5.53 6.29
CA LEU A 76 12.00 -6.26 5.12
C LEU A 76 11.93 -5.34 3.89
N ILE A 77 11.30 -4.17 4.03
CA ILE A 77 11.17 -3.21 2.93
C ILE A 77 12.56 -2.66 2.53
N GLY A 78 13.45 -2.40 3.52
CA GLY A 78 14.84 -2.03 3.24
C GLY A 78 15.56 -3.08 2.40
N ALA A 79 15.45 -4.35 2.76
CA ALA A 79 16.02 -5.45 2.00
C ALA A 79 15.41 -5.62 0.60
N ALA A 80 14.10 -5.37 0.45
CA ALA A 80 13.43 -5.39 -0.85
C ALA A 80 13.95 -4.27 -1.75
N VAL A 81 14.10 -3.05 -1.22
CA VAL A 81 14.65 -1.90 -1.95
C VAL A 81 16.08 -2.15 -2.38
N GLU A 82 16.96 -2.63 -1.48
CA GLU A 82 18.35 -2.95 -1.79
C GLU A 82 18.50 -4.03 -2.89
N LYS A 83 17.58 -4.98 -2.93
CA LYS A 83 17.54 -6.08 -3.92
C LYS A 83 16.74 -5.75 -5.17
N GLU A 84 16.25 -4.52 -5.29
CA GLU A 84 15.36 -4.06 -6.39
C GLU A 84 14.10 -4.93 -6.57
N ILE A 85 13.63 -5.60 -5.50
CA ILE A 85 12.35 -6.31 -5.49
C ILE A 85 11.23 -5.25 -5.42
N PRO A 86 10.28 -5.24 -6.38
CA PRO A 86 9.22 -4.25 -6.38
C PRO A 86 8.43 -4.23 -5.07
N VAL A 87 8.08 -3.04 -4.60
CA VAL A 87 7.27 -2.83 -3.39
C VAL A 87 6.03 -2.02 -3.74
N LEU A 88 4.87 -2.55 -3.37
CA LEU A 88 3.60 -1.84 -3.32
C LEU A 88 3.28 -1.54 -1.85
N GLY A 89 3.50 -0.31 -1.43
CA GLY A 89 3.22 0.13 -0.06
C GLY A 89 1.86 0.82 0.03
N LEU A 90 0.96 0.32 0.88
CA LEU A 90 -0.39 0.83 1.08
C LEU A 90 -0.50 1.42 2.49
N CYS A 91 -0.85 2.69 2.62
CA CYS A 91 -0.95 3.45 3.87
C CYS A 91 0.36 3.31 4.70
N PHE A 92 0.37 2.59 5.81
CA PHE A 92 1.58 2.28 6.58
C PHE A 92 2.70 1.70 5.71
N GLY A 93 2.40 0.79 4.77
CA GLY A 93 3.40 0.27 3.84
C GLY A 93 4.02 1.35 2.95
N GLY A 94 3.23 2.35 2.52
CA GLY A 94 3.70 3.53 1.80
C GLY A 94 4.57 4.44 2.67
N GLU A 95 4.21 4.60 3.94
CA GLU A 95 4.97 5.34 4.94
C GLU A 95 6.32 4.68 5.24
N VAL A 96 6.34 3.35 5.44
CA VAL A 96 7.58 2.56 5.62
C VAL A 96 8.47 2.68 4.40
N LEU A 97 7.91 2.55 3.20
CA LEU A 97 8.67 2.70 1.95
C LEU A 97 9.26 4.12 1.84
N SER A 98 8.48 5.16 2.15
CA SER A 98 8.99 6.54 2.18
C SER A 98 10.14 6.70 3.17
N ALA A 99 9.99 6.21 4.40
CA ALA A 99 11.00 6.30 5.45
C ALA A 99 12.30 5.58 5.05
N VAL A 100 12.22 4.36 4.52
CA VAL A 100 13.37 3.58 4.03
C VAL A 100 14.12 4.30 2.91
N LEU A 101 13.41 5.01 2.05
CA LEU A 101 13.98 5.79 0.94
C LEU A 101 14.46 7.19 1.34
N GLY A 102 14.43 7.53 2.64
CA GLY A 102 14.92 8.80 3.18
C GLY A 102 13.90 9.93 3.19
N GLY A 103 12.63 9.62 2.99
CA GLY A 103 11.52 10.52 3.28
C GLY A 103 11.24 10.64 4.78
N ARG A 104 10.22 11.41 5.14
CA ARG A 104 9.76 11.58 6.52
C ARG A 104 8.30 11.17 6.63
N VAL A 105 7.94 10.70 7.82
CA VAL A 105 6.55 10.44 8.21
C VAL A 105 6.26 11.27 9.45
N GLU A 106 5.16 12.00 9.42
CA GLU A 106 4.75 12.91 10.47
C GLU A 106 3.23 12.89 10.65
N ARG A 107 2.77 13.33 11.82
CA ARG A 107 1.33 13.50 12.08
C ARG A 107 0.74 14.46 11.06
N ALA A 108 -0.34 14.07 10.39
CA ALA A 108 -1.04 14.95 9.46
C ALA A 108 -1.70 16.13 10.24
N PRO A 109 -1.60 17.36 9.74
CA PRO A 109 -2.31 18.50 10.33
C PRO A 109 -3.81 18.29 10.37
N VAL A 110 -4.33 17.64 9.34
CA VAL A 110 -5.74 17.23 9.22
C VAL A 110 -5.74 15.75 8.82
N PRO A 111 -6.27 14.85 9.65
CA PRO A 111 -6.47 13.47 9.28
C PRO A 111 -7.43 13.34 8.10
N GLU A 112 -7.17 12.38 7.23
CA GLU A 112 -8.06 12.11 6.11
C GLU A 112 -8.79 10.78 6.33
N LEU A 113 -10.12 10.84 6.37
CA LEU A 113 -11.01 9.71 6.64
C LEU A 113 -12.15 9.68 5.64
N GLY A 114 -12.53 8.47 5.22
CA GLY A 114 -13.66 8.25 4.32
C GLY A 114 -13.29 8.27 2.83
N TRP A 115 -14.31 8.16 1.99
CA TRP A 115 -14.14 8.05 0.53
C TRP A 115 -13.88 9.41 -0.12
N ARG A 116 -12.75 9.54 -0.80
CA ARG A 116 -12.30 10.79 -1.43
C ARG A 116 -11.80 10.59 -2.85
N GLU A 117 -11.84 11.66 -3.61
CA GLU A 117 -11.12 11.80 -4.87
C GLU A 117 -9.82 12.57 -4.63
N ILE A 118 -8.77 12.19 -5.34
CA ILE A 118 -7.45 12.78 -5.23
C ILE A 118 -7.05 13.48 -6.55
N GLU A 119 -6.16 14.44 -6.46
CA GLU A 119 -5.50 14.98 -7.66
C GLU A 119 -4.41 14.01 -8.10
N THR A 120 -4.39 13.66 -9.37
CA THR A 120 -3.39 12.76 -9.96
C THR A 120 -2.76 13.37 -11.20
N ASP A 121 -1.43 13.25 -11.28
CA ASP A 121 -0.65 13.62 -12.48
C ASP A 121 -0.45 12.43 -13.43
N ASP A 122 -0.82 11.22 -12.98
CA ASP A 122 -0.73 9.98 -13.75
C ASP A 122 -2.03 9.15 -13.63
N PRO A 123 -3.13 9.60 -14.24
CA PRO A 123 -4.43 8.94 -14.12
C PRO A 123 -4.47 7.56 -14.81
N GLY A 124 -3.46 7.22 -15.59
CA GLY A 124 -3.29 5.90 -16.19
C GLY A 124 -2.89 4.86 -15.16
N THR A 125 -1.97 5.22 -14.26
CA THR A 125 -1.49 4.36 -13.17
C THR A 125 -2.34 4.52 -11.92
N ILE A 126 -2.66 5.76 -11.53
CA ILE A 126 -3.41 6.09 -10.32
C ILE A 126 -4.64 6.92 -10.71
N PRO A 127 -5.81 6.29 -10.89
CA PRO A 127 -7.06 7.00 -11.11
C PRO A 127 -7.37 7.98 -9.98
N ALA A 128 -8.20 8.99 -10.25
CA ALA A 128 -8.62 9.97 -9.24
C ALA A 128 -9.42 9.36 -8.07
N GLY A 129 -9.89 8.14 -8.19
CA GLY A 129 -10.65 7.45 -7.16
C GLY A 129 -12.07 7.06 -7.62
N PRO A 130 -13.03 6.88 -6.68
CA PRO A 130 -12.89 7.19 -5.26
C PRO A 130 -11.95 6.23 -4.51
N TRP A 131 -11.15 6.77 -3.59
CA TRP A 131 -10.27 6.02 -2.71
C TRP A 131 -10.73 6.13 -1.27
N LEU A 132 -10.53 5.07 -0.48
CA LEU A 132 -10.71 5.15 0.96
C LEU A 132 -9.45 5.73 1.58
N GLU A 133 -9.60 6.83 2.29
CA GLU A 133 -8.62 7.41 3.19
C GLU A 133 -8.92 6.97 4.62
N TRP A 134 -7.89 6.53 5.34
CA TRP A 134 -7.97 6.23 6.76
C TRP A 134 -6.60 6.37 7.38
N HIS A 135 -6.13 7.63 7.51
CA HIS A 135 -4.79 7.91 8.04
C HIS A 135 -4.73 9.17 8.88
N TYR A 136 -3.90 9.09 9.89
CA TYR A 136 -3.60 10.16 10.85
C TYR A 136 -2.18 10.71 10.65
N GLU A 137 -1.34 9.99 9.95
CA GLU A 137 0.01 10.37 9.54
C GLU A 137 0.07 10.63 8.04
N ARG A 138 1.13 11.25 7.60
CA ARG A 138 1.42 11.45 6.18
C ARG A 138 2.91 11.29 5.92
N PHE A 139 3.27 10.78 4.79
CA PHE A 139 4.65 10.74 4.31
C PHE A 139 4.99 11.95 3.43
N THR A 140 6.28 12.23 3.31
CA THR A 140 6.81 13.13 2.28
C THR A 140 7.31 12.31 1.10
N THR A 141 7.31 12.87 -0.10
CA THR A 141 7.96 12.27 -1.26
C THR A 141 9.45 12.07 -0.98
N PRO A 142 9.97 10.81 -1.05
CA PRO A 142 11.38 10.56 -0.75
C PRO A 142 12.30 11.20 -1.80
N PRO A 143 13.59 11.45 -1.45
CA PRO A 143 14.57 11.97 -2.40
C PRO A 143 14.68 11.10 -3.66
N GLY A 144 14.58 11.73 -4.84
CA GLY A 144 14.66 11.06 -6.13
C GLY A 144 13.36 10.37 -6.59
N ALA A 145 12.33 10.34 -5.76
CA ALA A 145 11.00 9.87 -6.15
C ALA A 145 10.21 10.96 -6.88
N VAL A 146 9.22 10.53 -7.63
CA VAL A 146 8.23 11.41 -8.29
C VAL A 146 6.93 11.31 -7.52
N GLU A 147 6.43 12.44 -7.01
CA GLU A 147 5.08 12.56 -6.53
C GLU A 147 4.12 12.42 -7.72
N VAL A 148 3.11 11.58 -7.60
CA VAL A 148 2.17 11.30 -8.69
C VAL A 148 0.72 11.57 -8.33
N ALA A 149 0.40 11.68 -7.04
CA ALA A 149 -0.93 12.06 -6.59
C ALA A 149 -0.89 12.78 -5.23
N ARG A 150 -1.90 13.64 -4.99
CA ARG A 150 -2.00 14.45 -3.78
C ARG A 150 -3.44 14.82 -3.44
N THR A 151 -3.61 15.26 -2.19
CA THR A 151 -4.73 16.08 -1.72
C THR A 151 -4.20 17.45 -1.32
N ALA A 152 -5.04 18.32 -0.76
CA ALA A 152 -4.60 19.58 -0.18
C ALA A 152 -3.70 19.38 1.06
N ASP A 153 -3.85 18.25 1.77
CA ASP A 153 -3.28 18.01 3.10
C ASP A 153 -2.13 16.99 3.08
N ALA A 154 -2.07 16.11 2.07
CA ALA A 154 -1.08 15.02 2.00
C ALA A 154 -0.65 14.66 0.58
N VAL A 155 0.59 14.18 0.44
CA VAL A 155 1.02 13.38 -0.72
C VAL A 155 0.28 12.06 -0.67
N GLN A 156 -0.43 11.74 -1.75
CA GLN A 156 -1.24 10.53 -1.83
C GLN A 156 -0.53 9.38 -2.53
N ALA A 157 0.43 9.68 -3.40
CA ALA A 157 1.24 8.65 -4.02
C ALA A 157 2.58 9.18 -4.52
N PHE A 158 3.60 8.32 -4.43
CA PHE A 158 4.90 8.54 -5.06
C PHE A 158 5.40 7.26 -5.73
N ARG A 159 6.23 7.44 -6.75
CA ARG A 159 6.90 6.35 -7.47
C ARG A 159 8.40 6.56 -7.53
N ILE A 160 9.17 5.49 -7.30
CA ILE A 160 10.62 5.47 -7.46
C ILE A 160 11.08 4.09 -7.92
N GLY A 161 11.79 4.04 -9.04
CA GLY A 161 12.19 2.75 -9.60
C GLY A 161 10.97 1.82 -9.79
N PRO A 162 11.04 0.57 -9.33
CA PRO A 162 9.93 -0.37 -9.42
C PRO A 162 8.92 -0.23 -8.25
N HIS A 163 9.11 0.73 -7.37
CA HIS A 163 8.32 0.86 -6.14
C HIS A 163 7.23 1.91 -6.29
N LEU A 164 6.07 1.63 -5.69
CA LEU A 164 4.93 2.53 -5.56
C LEU A 164 4.49 2.59 -4.10
N GLY A 165 4.45 3.78 -3.52
CA GLY A 165 3.86 4.05 -2.21
C GLY A 165 2.59 4.87 -2.38
N VAL A 166 1.49 4.44 -1.77
CA VAL A 166 0.23 5.18 -1.70
C VAL A 166 -0.21 5.37 -0.27
N GLN A 167 -0.93 6.47 0.02
CA GLN A 167 -1.44 6.77 1.36
C GLN A 167 -2.83 6.18 1.59
N PHE A 168 -3.64 6.12 0.55
CA PHE A 168 -4.99 5.57 0.57
C PHE A 168 -5.00 4.03 0.56
N HIS A 169 -6.20 3.46 0.69
CA HIS A 169 -6.45 2.02 0.80
C HIS A 169 -7.15 1.44 -0.44
N PRO A 170 -6.42 1.11 -1.52
CA PRO A 170 -7.02 0.50 -2.71
C PRO A 170 -7.50 -0.94 -2.48
N GLU A 171 -7.05 -1.58 -1.38
CA GLU A 171 -7.45 -2.94 -1.00
C GLU A 171 -8.78 -2.99 -0.26
N SER A 172 -9.30 -1.84 0.22
CA SER A 172 -10.44 -1.80 1.13
C SER A 172 -11.76 -2.15 0.45
N THR A 173 -12.65 -2.75 1.23
CA THR A 173 -14.07 -2.96 0.92
C THR A 173 -14.92 -2.30 2.00
N VAL A 174 -16.22 -2.13 1.74
CA VAL A 174 -17.14 -1.58 2.72
C VAL A 174 -17.15 -2.40 4.03
N GLU A 175 -17.01 -3.73 3.94
CA GLU A 175 -16.94 -4.59 5.14
C GLU A 175 -15.66 -4.35 5.95
N ILE A 176 -14.51 -4.22 5.28
CA ILE A 176 -13.23 -3.94 5.95
C ILE A 176 -13.32 -2.61 6.70
N VAL A 177 -13.82 -1.57 6.03
CA VAL A 177 -13.95 -0.23 6.60
C VAL A 177 -14.94 -0.19 7.75
N ALA A 178 -16.03 -0.95 7.67
CA ALA A 178 -16.98 -1.10 8.78
C ALA A 178 -16.31 -1.68 10.03
N GLY A 179 -15.38 -2.63 9.83
CA GLY A 179 -14.56 -3.19 10.91
C GLY A 179 -13.66 -2.15 11.56
N TRP A 180 -13.02 -1.28 10.75
CA TRP A 180 -12.16 -0.20 11.26
C TRP A 180 -12.95 0.84 12.03
N ALA A 181 -14.07 1.33 11.48
CA ALA A 181 -14.94 2.30 12.15
C ALA A 181 -15.48 1.79 13.49
N GLY A 182 -15.75 0.49 13.59
CA GLY A 182 -16.17 -0.14 14.85
C GLY A 182 -15.06 -0.26 15.88
N ALA A 183 -13.80 -0.27 15.47
CA ALA A 183 -12.63 -0.42 16.34
C ALA A 183 -12.02 0.92 16.75
N ASP A 184 -12.08 1.95 15.90
CA ASP A 184 -11.41 3.25 16.06
C ASP A 184 -12.35 4.33 16.63
N THR A 185 -13.30 3.92 17.44
CA THR A 185 -14.35 4.81 17.98
C THR A 185 -13.82 5.96 18.83
N GLU A 186 -12.68 5.77 19.53
CA GLU A 186 -12.07 6.80 20.36
C GLU A 186 -11.46 7.91 19.51
N SER A 187 -10.64 7.56 18.50
CA SER A 187 -10.03 8.53 17.59
C SER A 187 -11.09 9.25 16.74
N LEU A 188 -12.12 8.54 16.31
CA LEU A 188 -13.25 9.14 15.58
C LEU A 188 -13.98 10.17 16.45
N ALA A 189 -14.22 9.87 17.74
CA ALA A 189 -14.88 10.79 18.66
C ALA A 189 -14.02 12.05 18.92
N GLU A 190 -12.69 11.91 19.03
CA GLU A 190 -11.78 13.05 19.16
C GLU A 190 -11.84 13.99 17.95
N LEU A 191 -12.13 13.45 16.76
CA LEU A 191 -12.32 14.21 15.53
C LEU A 191 -13.74 14.75 15.34
N GLY A 192 -14.64 14.52 16.32
CA GLY A 192 -16.03 14.94 16.25
C GLY A 192 -16.91 14.07 15.34
N VAL A 193 -16.44 12.89 14.98
CA VAL A 193 -17.20 11.89 14.22
C VAL A 193 -17.97 11.03 15.22
N GLU A 194 -19.27 11.31 15.39
CA GLU A 194 -20.12 10.57 16.34
C GLU A 194 -20.43 9.15 15.88
N ASP A 195 -20.52 8.95 14.56
CA ASP A 195 -20.83 7.65 13.96
C ASP A 195 -19.99 7.43 12.70
N GLY A 196 -19.02 6.51 12.78
CA GLY A 196 -18.16 6.14 11.65
C GLY A 196 -18.91 5.64 10.41
N ARG A 197 -20.22 5.33 10.55
CA ARG A 197 -21.06 4.93 9.41
C ARG A 197 -21.20 6.00 8.34
N ASP A 198 -21.11 7.27 8.70
CA ASP A 198 -21.15 8.36 7.71
C ASP A 198 -19.92 8.36 6.81
N LEU A 199 -18.76 7.91 7.33
CA LEU A 199 -17.53 7.75 6.56
C LEU A 199 -17.59 6.58 5.58
N LEU A 200 -18.49 5.63 5.83
CA LEU A 200 -18.69 4.43 5.02
C LEU A 200 -19.68 4.65 3.89
N ALA A 201 -20.43 5.76 3.94
CA ALA A 201 -21.49 6.04 2.98
C ALA A 201 -20.91 6.17 1.57
N ILE A 202 -21.07 5.12 0.79
CA ILE A 202 -20.71 5.08 -0.63
C ILE A 202 -21.87 4.46 -1.40
N SER A 203 -22.21 5.03 -2.56
CA SER A 203 -23.23 4.41 -3.41
C SER A 203 -22.65 3.15 -4.09
N PRO A 204 -23.49 2.17 -4.47
CA PRO A 204 -23.03 0.97 -5.17
C PRO A 204 -22.21 1.30 -6.42
N GLU A 205 -22.60 2.33 -7.19
CA GLU A 205 -21.90 2.74 -8.40
C GLU A 205 -20.49 3.29 -8.08
N ARG A 206 -20.33 3.99 -6.96
CA ARG A 206 -19.02 4.47 -6.51
C ARG A 206 -18.16 3.36 -5.93
N GLU A 207 -18.77 2.38 -5.27
CA GLU A 207 -18.06 1.18 -4.80
C GLU A 207 -17.50 0.37 -5.98
N ASP A 208 -18.31 0.16 -7.03
CA ASP A 208 -17.86 -0.46 -8.26
C ASP A 208 -16.72 0.33 -8.91
N ALA A 209 -16.84 1.68 -8.96
CA ALA A 209 -15.80 2.54 -9.49
C ALA A 209 -14.49 2.47 -8.67
N ALA A 210 -14.57 2.37 -7.33
CA ALA A 210 -13.41 2.18 -6.46
C ALA A 210 -12.71 0.84 -6.74
N ARG A 211 -13.48 -0.24 -6.89
CA ARG A 211 -12.95 -1.56 -7.26
C ARG A 211 -12.25 -1.52 -8.62
N GLU A 212 -12.86 -0.91 -9.63
CA GLU A 212 -12.24 -0.75 -10.95
C GLU A 212 -10.95 0.08 -10.89
N ALA A 213 -10.95 1.16 -10.11
CA ALA A 213 -9.77 1.99 -9.90
C ALA A 213 -8.64 1.21 -9.23
N ALA A 214 -8.96 0.42 -8.19
CA ALA A 214 -8.00 -0.45 -7.49
C ALA A 214 -7.36 -1.47 -8.44
N PHE A 215 -8.16 -2.14 -9.25
CA PHE A 215 -7.66 -3.13 -10.20
C PHE A 215 -6.77 -2.50 -11.27
N ARG A 216 -7.10 -1.30 -11.76
CA ARG A 216 -6.23 -0.56 -12.70
C ARG A 216 -4.90 -0.16 -12.06
N LEU A 217 -4.92 0.28 -10.81
CA LEU A 217 -3.69 0.59 -10.07
C LEU A 217 -2.80 -0.65 -9.94
N PHE A 218 -3.38 -1.78 -9.55
CA PHE A 218 -2.62 -3.03 -9.38
C PHE A 218 -2.08 -3.56 -10.72
N ASP A 219 -2.88 -3.49 -11.79
CA ASP A 219 -2.42 -3.86 -13.15
C ASP A 219 -1.26 -2.96 -13.61
N ALA A 220 -1.37 -1.63 -13.47
CA ALA A 220 -0.33 -0.69 -13.84
C ALA A 220 0.95 -0.85 -13.00
N PHE A 221 0.82 -1.13 -11.68
CA PHE A 221 1.97 -1.46 -10.83
C PHE A 221 2.68 -2.73 -11.32
N LEU A 222 1.93 -3.79 -11.60
CA LEU A 222 2.49 -5.06 -12.07
C LEU A 222 3.21 -4.90 -13.40
N GLU A 223 2.64 -4.17 -14.35
CA GLU A 223 3.26 -3.86 -15.64
C GLU A 223 4.60 -3.12 -15.46
N ALA A 224 4.61 -2.05 -14.66
CA ALA A 224 5.82 -1.28 -14.36
C ALA A 224 6.90 -2.12 -13.65
N ALA A 225 6.50 -3.06 -12.80
CA ALA A 225 7.40 -3.97 -12.09
C ALA A 225 8.04 -5.01 -13.04
N THR A 226 7.26 -5.53 -14.02
CA THR A 226 7.72 -6.55 -14.97
C THR A 226 8.60 -5.99 -16.07
N ASP A 227 8.28 -4.83 -16.66
CA ASP A 227 9.06 -4.18 -17.71
C ASP A 227 10.50 -3.89 -17.29
N ARG A 228 10.73 -3.57 -16.02
CA ARG A 228 12.07 -3.31 -15.49
C ARG A 228 12.87 -4.58 -15.26
N SER A 229 12.22 -5.68 -14.86
CA SER A 229 12.91 -6.96 -14.67
C SER A 229 13.46 -7.51 -15.99
N GLU A 230 12.79 -7.28 -17.11
CA GLU A 230 13.25 -7.67 -18.44
C GLU A 230 14.42 -6.78 -18.95
N ASN A 231 14.36 -5.47 -18.68
CA ASN A 231 15.42 -4.54 -19.06
C ASN A 231 16.71 -4.72 -18.25
N SER A 232 16.63 -5.08 -16.95
CA SER A 232 17.80 -5.36 -16.12
C SER A 232 18.47 -6.68 -16.50
N ALA A 233 17.70 -7.70 -16.87
CA ALA A 233 18.21 -8.99 -17.34
C ALA A 233 18.91 -8.84 -18.73
N GLY A 234 18.42 -7.98 -19.61
CA GLY A 234 19.03 -7.68 -20.90
C GLY A 234 20.36 -6.91 -20.82
N ALA A 235 20.53 -6.06 -19.80
CA ALA A 235 21.75 -5.29 -19.58
C ALA A 235 22.90 -6.14 -19.01
N ALA A 236 22.59 -7.21 -18.27
CA ALA A 236 23.58 -8.13 -17.71
C ALA A 236 24.13 -9.15 -18.74
N GLY A 237 23.39 -9.44 -19.81
CA GLY A 237 23.77 -10.39 -20.88
C GLY A 237 24.62 -9.83 -22.02
N GLY A 238 24.98 -8.55 -22.00
CA GLY A 238 25.68 -7.85 -23.11
C GLY A 238 27.17 -7.60 -22.89
N LYS A 239 27.84 -8.31 -21.99
CA LYS A 239 29.30 -8.24 -21.80
C LYS A 239 29.89 -9.63 -21.94
N GLU A 240 30.04 -10.10 -23.15
CA GLU A 240 31.05 -11.10 -23.57
C GLU A 240 31.89 -10.51 -24.73
#